data_b25c6a68690f7e83c685d89a6661cc14
#
_entry.id   b25c6a68690f7e83c685d89a6661cc14
#
_cell.length_a   1.000
_cell.length_b   1.000
_cell.length_c   1.000
_cell.angle_alpha   90.00
_cell.angle_beta   90.00
_cell.angle_gamma   90.00
#
_symmetry.space_group_name_H-M   'P 1'
#
loop_
_entity.id
_entity.type
_entity.pdbx_description
1 polymer ?
#
loop_
_entity_poly.entity_id
_entity_poly.type
_entity_poly.pdbx_seq_one_letter_code
_entity_poly.pdbx_strand_id
1 'polypeptide(L)'
;MTASSGPGIALKGEAIGLAVIAELPLVIVNVQRGGPSTGLPTKTEQSDLFQALYGRNGEAPVPVIAAQTPGDCFYAAFEACEVAIKYRTPVFLLSDGYLANGSEPWSIPIFDDLPNIDPNFAVQNDDVAFMPYQRDKKTLARPWAIPGTSGLEHRIGGCLLYTSPSPRDS
;
A
#
# COMPACT_ATOMS: atom_id res chain seq x y z
N MET A 1 6.81 2.54 -4.50
CA MET A 1 5.69 3.07 -5.29
C MET A 1 5.79 2.58 -6.72
N THR A 2 4.66 2.26 -7.34
CA THR A 2 4.56 1.87 -8.75
C THR A 2 3.33 2.54 -9.37
N ALA A 3 3.32 2.74 -10.68
CA ALA A 3 2.20 3.38 -11.37
C ALA A 3 1.76 2.56 -12.59
N SER A 4 0.46 2.51 -12.83
CA SER A 4 -0.16 1.86 -13.98
C SER A 4 -1.54 2.47 -14.24
N SER A 5 -2.32 1.82 -15.08
CA SER A 5 -3.74 2.09 -15.34
C SER A 5 -4.58 0.83 -15.10
N GLY A 6 -5.89 0.91 -15.18
CA GLY A 6 -6.80 -0.21 -14.94
C GLY A 6 -6.38 -1.54 -15.57
N PRO A 7 -6.00 -1.60 -16.87
CA PRO A 7 -5.53 -2.84 -17.47
C PRO A 7 -4.29 -3.43 -16.81
N GLY A 8 -3.31 -2.59 -16.46
CA GLY A 8 -2.10 -3.04 -15.77
C GLY A 8 -2.38 -3.53 -14.36
N ILE A 9 -3.32 -2.90 -13.65
CA ILE A 9 -3.80 -3.32 -12.33
C ILE A 9 -4.49 -4.69 -12.43
N ALA A 10 -5.38 -4.87 -13.41
CA ALA A 10 -6.08 -6.14 -13.63
C ALA A 10 -5.09 -7.31 -13.82
N LEU A 11 -4.02 -7.10 -14.58
CA LEU A 11 -2.98 -8.09 -14.83
C LEU A 11 -2.09 -8.39 -13.60
N LYS A 12 -2.17 -7.59 -12.54
CA LYS A 12 -1.33 -7.70 -11.33
C LYS A 12 -2.12 -8.00 -10.06
N GLY A 13 -3.39 -8.40 -10.19
CA GLY A 13 -4.24 -8.72 -9.04
C GLY A 13 -3.62 -9.74 -8.08
N GLU A 14 -2.98 -10.78 -8.60
CA GLU A 14 -2.26 -11.78 -7.79
C GLU A 14 -1.09 -11.16 -7.02
N ALA A 15 -0.26 -10.37 -7.67
CA ALA A 15 0.89 -9.72 -7.02
C ALA A 15 0.46 -8.74 -5.93
N ILE A 16 -0.69 -8.08 -6.09
CA ILE A 16 -1.27 -7.21 -5.05
C ILE A 16 -1.76 -8.06 -3.87
N GLY A 17 -2.42 -9.19 -4.14
CA GLY A 17 -2.81 -10.16 -3.12
C GLY A 17 -1.59 -10.71 -2.35
N LEU A 18 -0.50 -11.01 -3.05
CA LEU A 18 0.77 -11.39 -2.42
C LEU A 18 1.31 -10.29 -1.49
N ALA A 19 1.25 -9.03 -1.91
CA ALA A 19 1.69 -7.93 -1.07
C ALA A 19 0.83 -7.78 0.20
N VAL A 20 -0.48 -8.07 0.13
CA VAL A 20 -1.36 -8.11 1.31
C VAL A 20 -0.95 -9.24 2.25
N ILE A 21 -0.82 -10.46 1.77
CA ILE A 21 -0.51 -11.62 2.63
C ILE A 21 0.91 -11.57 3.20
N ALA A 22 1.85 -10.97 2.47
CA ALA A 22 3.23 -10.77 2.91
C ALA A 22 3.43 -9.49 3.74
N GLU A 23 2.37 -8.71 3.96
CA GLU A 23 2.39 -7.44 4.72
C GLU A 23 3.46 -6.46 4.19
N LEU A 24 3.49 -6.30 2.86
CA LEU A 24 4.45 -5.43 2.18
C LEU A 24 3.82 -4.05 1.91
N PRO A 25 4.41 -2.96 2.40
CA PRO A 25 3.97 -1.63 2.05
C PRO A 25 4.25 -1.37 0.57
N LEU A 26 3.20 -1.02 -0.15
CA LEU A 26 3.26 -0.74 -1.57
C LEU A 26 2.24 0.33 -1.94
N VAL A 27 2.67 1.43 -2.53
CA VAL A 27 1.73 2.40 -3.12
C VAL A 27 1.57 2.11 -4.60
N ILE A 28 0.33 1.91 -5.02
CA ILE A 28 -0.07 1.59 -6.39
C ILE A 28 -0.87 2.76 -6.94
N VAL A 29 -0.22 3.57 -7.76
CA VAL A 29 -0.90 4.67 -8.44
C VAL A 29 -1.64 4.12 -9.66
N ASN A 30 -2.96 4.22 -9.65
CA ASN A 30 -3.81 3.88 -10.78
C ASN A 30 -4.26 5.15 -11.49
N VAL A 31 -3.60 5.45 -12.61
CA VAL A 31 -4.00 6.55 -13.50
C VAL A 31 -5.11 6.01 -14.40
N GLN A 32 -6.36 6.21 -13.99
CA GLN A 32 -7.54 5.64 -14.64
C GLN A 32 -7.71 6.19 -16.04
N ARG A 33 -8.23 5.36 -16.92
CA ARG A 33 -8.54 5.70 -18.31
C ARG A 33 -9.72 4.89 -18.81
N GLY A 34 -10.31 5.32 -19.93
CA GLY A 34 -11.44 4.64 -20.54
C GLY A 34 -11.18 3.16 -20.80
N GLY A 35 -12.11 2.32 -20.35
CA GLY A 35 -12.15 0.87 -20.52
C GLY A 35 -13.17 0.43 -21.56
N PRO A 36 -13.54 -0.87 -21.63
CA PRO A 36 -12.89 -2.01 -20.97
C PRO A 36 -11.61 -2.50 -21.67
N SER A 37 -10.94 -3.50 -21.07
CA SER A 37 -9.68 -4.08 -21.56
C SER A 37 -8.57 -3.02 -21.65
N THR A 38 -7.77 -3.00 -22.72
CA THR A 38 -6.76 -1.96 -22.97
C THR A 38 -7.40 -0.58 -23.15
N GLY A 39 -8.65 -0.56 -23.55
CA GLY A 39 -9.50 0.61 -23.59
C GLY A 39 -9.02 1.74 -24.50
N LEU A 40 -9.27 2.96 -24.05
CA LEU A 40 -8.95 4.19 -24.75
C LEU A 40 -7.87 4.96 -23.97
N PRO A 41 -6.58 4.80 -24.32
CA PRO A 41 -5.46 5.31 -23.50
C PRO A 41 -5.49 6.82 -23.23
N THR A 42 -6.11 7.60 -24.12
CA THR A 42 -6.15 9.06 -24.03
C THR A 42 -7.49 9.60 -23.54
N LYS A 43 -8.42 8.72 -23.16
CA LYS A 43 -9.76 9.10 -22.69
C LYS A 43 -9.85 8.95 -21.19
N THR A 44 -10.26 10.04 -20.55
CA THR A 44 -10.47 10.09 -19.10
C THR A 44 -11.70 9.27 -18.71
N GLU A 45 -11.56 8.44 -17.70
CA GLU A 45 -12.65 7.72 -17.05
C GLU A 45 -12.24 7.43 -15.60
N GLN A 46 -13.22 7.34 -14.69
CA GLN A 46 -13.02 7.05 -13.26
C GLN A 46 -13.84 5.82 -12.87
N SER A 47 -13.58 4.68 -13.50
CA SER A 47 -14.39 3.45 -13.35
C SER A 47 -13.70 2.34 -12.54
N ASP A 48 -12.48 2.57 -12.06
CA ASP A 48 -11.66 1.51 -11.45
C ASP A 48 -11.82 1.36 -9.92
N LEU A 49 -12.73 2.12 -9.30
CA LEU A 49 -12.90 2.07 -7.83
C LEU A 49 -13.27 0.66 -7.34
N PHE A 50 -14.21 -0.01 -7.97
CA PHE A 50 -14.60 -1.36 -7.58
C PHE A 50 -13.48 -2.39 -7.85
N GLN A 51 -12.71 -2.20 -8.91
CA GLN A 51 -11.51 -3.01 -9.15
C GLN A 51 -10.49 -2.83 -8.02
N ALA A 52 -10.25 -1.58 -7.59
CA ALA A 52 -9.35 -1.28 -6.48
C ALA A 52 -9.84 -1.85 -5.16
N LEU A 53 -11.14 -1.82 -4.88
CA LEU A 53 -11.72 -2.32 -3.64
C LEU A 53 -11.86 -3.86 -3.64
N TYR A 54 -12.33 -4.46 -4.74
CA TYR A 54 -12.80 -5.85 -4.76
C TYR A 54 -12.15 -6.73 -5.85
N GLY A 55 -11.29 -6.19 -6.69
CA GLY A 55 -10.73 -6.87 -7.85
C GLY A 55 -9.64 -7.90 -7.55
N ARG A 56 -9.69 -8.57 -6.41
CA ARG A 56 -8.72 -9.61 -6.00
C ARG A 56 -9.44 -10.84 -5.46
N ASN A 57 -8.78 -11.99 -5.54
CA ASN A 57 -9.29 -13.21 -4.93
C ASN A 57 -9.07 -13.20 -3.40
N GLY A 58 -9.94 -13.88 -2.68
CA GLY A 58 -9.87 -14.03 -1.22
C GLY A 58 -10.14 -12.72 -0.48
N GLU A 59 -9.81 -12.72 0.80
CA GLU A 59 -9.92 -11.54 1.67
C GLU A 59 -8.62 -10.71 1.56
N ALA A 60 -8.65 -9.71 0.72
CA ALA A 60 -7.49 -8.83 0.50
C ALA A 60 -7.92 -7.35 0.52
N PRO A 61 -8.41 -6.84 1.66
CA PRO A 61 -8.79 -5.44 1.80
C PRO A 61 -7.55 -4.55 1.69
N VAL A 62 -7.66 -3.45 0.96
CA VAL A 62 -6.62 -2.44 0.84
C VAL A 62 -7.23 -1.05 0.94
N PRO A 63 -6.56 -0.10 1.58
CA PRO A 63 -6.97 1.30 1.55
C PRO A 63 -6.94 1.85 0.12
N VAL A 64 -7.91 2.72 -0.18
CA VAL A 64 -8.00 3.41 -1.46
C VAL A 64 -8.11 4.90 -1.18
N ILE A 65 -7.18 5.67 -1.70
CA ILE A 65 -7.12 7.12 -1.63
C ILE A 65 -7.32 7.66 -3.04
N ALA A 66 -8.03 8.75 -3.20
CA ALA A 66 -8.25 9.38 -4.50
C ALA A 66 -7.82 10.85 -4.45
N ALA A 67 -6.97 11.25 -5.38
CA ALA A 67 -6.58 12.64 -5.54
C ALA A 67 -7.72 13.46 -6.15
N GLN A 68 -7.90 14.69 -5.71
CA GLN A 68 -8.96 15.60 -6.15
C GLN A 68 -8.51 16.58 -7.23
N THR A 69 -7.27 17.05 -7.15
CA THR A 69 -6.68 18.02 -8.08
C THR A 69 -5.26 17.61 -8.45
N PRO A 70 -4.66 18.22 -9.49
CA PRO A 70 -3.26 17.96 -9.82
C PRO A 70 -2.30 18.23 -8.65
N GLY A 71 -2.48 19.31 -7.90
CA GLY A 71 -1.67 19.61 -6.73
C GLY A 71 -1.90 18.66 -5.57
N ASP A 72 -3.14 18.22 -5.38
CA ASP A 72 -3.50 17.23 -4.36
C ASP A 72 -2.85 15.86 -4.59
N CYS A 73 -2.47 15.54 -5.84
CA CYS A 73 -1.74 14.30 -6.14
C CYS A 73 -0.46 14.13 -5.30
N PHE A 74 0.21 15.22 -4.96
CA PHE A 74 1.40 15.18 -4.10
C PHE A 74 1.05 14.74 -2.68
N TYR A 75 0.05 15.38 -2.08
CA TYR A 75 -0.37 15.09 -0.70
C TYR A 75 -1.01 13.73 -0.57
N ALA A 76 -1.85 13.35 -1.52
CA ALA A 76 -2.44 12.01 -1.59
C ALA A 76 -1.38 10.91 -1.75
N ALA A 77 -0.32 11.15 -2.51
CA ALA A 77 0.80 10.21 -2.63
C ALA A 77 1.60 10.11 -1.33
N PHE A 78 1.79 11.22 -0.63
CA PHE A 78 2.44 11.26 0.68
C PHE A 78 1.62 10.48 1.72
N GLU A 79 0.32 10.77 1.83
CA GLU A 79 -0.61 10.04 2.70
C GLU A 79 -0.63 8.54 2.40
N ALA A 80 -0.67 8.16 1.12
CA ALA A 80 -0.61 6.76 0.72
C ALA A 80 0.67 6.06 1.19
N CYS A 81 1.81 6.74 1.14
CA CYS A 81 3.08 6.23 1.68
C CYS A 81 3.03 6.08 3.20
N GLU A 82 2.50 7.08 3.90
CA GLU A 82 2.34 7.03 5.36
C GLU A 82 1.45 5.84 5.77
N VAL A 83 0.28 5.70 5.16
CA VAL A 83 -0.65 4.60 5.44
C VAL A 83 0.00 3.25 5.12
N ALA A 84 0.66 3.12 3.96
CA ALA A 84 1.30 1.87 3.57
C ALA A 84 2.39 1.44 4.57
N ILE A 85 3.25 2.36 5.00
CA ILE A 85 4.31 2.10 5.96
C ILE A 85 3.75 1.79 7.35
N LYS A 86 2.80 2.58 7.82
CA LYS A 86 2.20 2.44 9.16
C LYS A 86 1.46 1.13 9.36
N TYR A 87 0.71 0.70 8.34
CA TYR A 87 -0.15 -0.49 8.43
C TYR A 87 0.43 -1.72 7.75
N ARG A 88 1.61 -1.63 7.12
CA ARG A 88 2.26 -2.73 6.41
C ARG A 88 1.34 -3.35 5.33
N THR A 89 0.73 -2.52 4.52
CA THR A 89 -0.26 -2.94 3.53
C THR A 89 -0.08 -2.20 2.20
N PRO A 90 -0.48 -2.81 1.07
CA PRO A 90 -0.63 -2.05 -0.15
C PRO A 90 -1.69 -0.95 0.00
N VAL A 91 -1.53 0.15 -0.71
CA VAL A 91 -2.49 1.25 -0.79
C VAL A 91 -2.68 1.62 -2.24
N PHE A 92 -3.93 1.73 -2.69
CA PHE A 92 -4.24 2.32 -3.99
C PHE A 92 -4.34 3.83 -3.89
N LEU A 93 -3.68 4.50 -4.82
CA LEU A 93 -3.89 5.91 -5.10
C LEU A 93 -4.55 6.04 -6.47
N LEU A 94 -5.83 6.40 -6.47
CA LEU A 94 -6.58 6.63 -7.69
C LEU A 94 -6.32 8.05 -8.20
N SER A 95 -5.89 8.13 -9.44
CA SER A 95 -5.80 9.33 -10.25
C SER A 95 -6.45 9.03 -11.59
N ASP A 96 -6.42 9.94 -12.53
CA ASP A 96 -6.95 9.75 -13.87
C ASP A 96 -6.24 10.61 -14.91
N GLY A 97 -6.58 10.40 -16.17
CA GLY A 97 -5.99 11.13 -17.28
C GLY A 97 -6.28 12.64 -17.28
N TYR A 98 -7.33 13.09 -16.61
CA TYR A 98 -7.61 14.52 -16.46
C TYR A 98 -6.64 15.16 -15.47
N LEU A 99 -6.50 14.57 -14.28
CA LEU A 99 -5.56 15.05 -13.27
C LEU A 99 -4.11 15.00 -13.76
N ALA A 100 -3.74 13.92 -14.47
CA ALA A 100 -2.37 13.72 -14.97
C ALA A 100 -1.99 14.72 -16.07
N ASN A 101 -2.95 15.25 -16.82
CA ASN A 101 -2.74 16.26 -17.87
C ASN A 101 -3.19 17.66 -17.44
N GLY A 102 -3.81 17.80 -16.28
CA GLY A 102 -4.25 19.07 -15.73
C GLY A 102 -3.09 19.91 -15.22
N SER A 103 -3.37 21.19 -15.08
CA SER A 103 -2.44 22.14 -14.46
C SER A 103 -3.19 23.12 -13.58
N GLU A 104 -2.59 23.48 -12.47
CA GLU A 104 -3.11 24.50 -11.56
C GLU A 104 -1.95 25.25 -10.91
N PRO A 105 -2.17 26.48 -10.40
CA PRO A 105 -1.20 27.14 -9.55
C PRO A 105 -0.95 26.29 -8.29
N TRP A 106 0.31 25.94 -8.03
CA TRP A 106 0.68 25.12 -6.89
C TRP A 106 1.98 25.62 -6.26
N SER A 107 2.01 25.77 -4.96
CA SER A 107 3.21 26.10 -4.22
C SER A 107 3.98 24.84 -3.86
N ILE A 108 5.26 24.79 -4.21
CA ILE A 108 6.13 23.68 -3.81
C ILE A 108 6.15 23.59 -2.28
N PRO A 109 5.79 22.46 -1.69
CA PRO A 109 5.81 22.30 -0.24
C PRO A 109 7.22 22.47 0.33
N ILE A 110 7.29 23.03 1.54
CA ILE A 110 8.53 23.04 2.31
C ILE A 110 8.68 21.63 2.90
N PHE A 111 9.75 20.93 2.54
CA PHE A 111 9.95 19.53 2.95
C PHE A 111 10.05 19.36 4.46
N ASP A 112 10.59 20.34 5.16
CA ASP A 112 10.71 20.31 6.63
C ASP A 112 9.36 20.42 7.36
N ASP A 113 8.32 20.89 6.67
CA ASP A 113 6.96 20.97 7.21
C ASP A 113 6.15 19.68 6.99
N LEU A 114 6.68 18.75 6.20
CA LEU A 114 6.01 17.48 5.96
C LEU A 114 6.18 16.54 7.15
N PRO A 115 5.13 15.76 7.52
CA PRO A 115 5.24 14.77 8.58
C PRO A 115 6.34 13.75 8.27
N ASN A 116 7.10 13.36 9.28
CA ASN A 116 8.08 12.27 9.10
C ASN A 116 7.36 10.92 9.01
N ILE A 117 7.64 10.18 7.96
CA ILE A 117 7.16 8.80 7.81
C ILE A 117 8.11 7.86 8.53
N ASP A 118 7.79 7.53 9.78
CA ASP A 118 8.60 6.62 10.59
C ASP A 118 8.17 5.15 10.32
N PRO A 119 9.08 4.30 9.83
CA PRO A 119 8.81 2.87 9.69
C PRO A 119 8.69 2.12 11.03
N ASN A 120 9.00 2.75 12.15
CA ASN A 120 8.90 2.20 13.49
C ASN A 120 9.57 0.82 13.61
N PHE A 121 10.88 0.77 13.33
CA PHE A 121 11.64 -0.45 13.49
C PHE A 121 11.82 -0.81 14.96
N ALA A 122 11.69 -2.10 15.27
CA ALA A 122 12.10 -2.62 16.58
C ALA A 122 13.60 -2.48 16.75
N VAL A 123 14.01 -1.86 17.86
CA VAL A 123 15.42 -1.56 18.16
C VAL A 123 15.98 -2.39 19.31
N GLN A 124 15.12 -2.98 20.12
CA GLN A 124 15.48 -3.83 21.25
C GLN A 124 14.44 -4.90 21.49
N ASN A 125 14.84 -5.94 22.19
CA ASN A 125 13.96 -6.96 22.71
C ASN A 125 13.54 -6.56 24.13
N ASP A 126 12.26 -6.59 24.41
CA ASP A 126 11.78 -6.55 25.79
C ASP A 126 12.12 -7.90 26.46
N ASP A 127 11.88 -8.06 27.75
CA ASP A 127 12.27 -9.25 28.56
C ASP A 127 11.73 -10.60 28.04
N VAL A 128 10.99 -10.58 26.97
CA VAL A 128 10.45 -11.76 26.25
C VAL A 128 11.12 -11.84 24.88
N ALA A 129 11.38 -13.03 24.35
CA ALA A 129 11.94 -13.22 23.02
C ALA A 129 11.19 -12.43 21.96
N PHE A 130 11.90 -11.83 21.00
CA PHE A 130 11.30 -11.05 19.93
C PHE A 130 10.29 -11.88 19.13
N MET A 131 9.06 -11.38 19.07
CA MET A 131 7.93 -12.06 18.44
C MET A 131 7.56 -11.36 17.12
N PRO A 132 8.15 -11.76 15.98
CA PRO A 132 8.00 -11.06 14.70
C PRO A 132 6.57 -11.03 14.15
N TYR A 133 5.67 -11.87 14.66
CA TYR A 133 4.27 -11.93 14.26
C TYR A 133 3.31 -11.32 15.29
N GLN A 134 3.81 -10.86 16.43
CA GLN A 134 2.98 -10.17 17.40
C GLN A 134 2.54 -8.83 16.83
N ARG A 135 1.22 -8.61 16.80
CA ARG A 135 0.65 -7.40 16.22
C ARG A 135 0.59 -6.27 17.23
N ASP A 136 0.89 -5.07 16.78
CA ASP A 136 0.61 -3.86 17.54
C ASP A 136 -0.90 -3.74 17.83
N LYS A 137 -1.25 -3.33 19.03
CA LYS A 137 -2.66 -3.30 19.48
C LYS A 137 -3.50 -2.22 18.78
N LYS A 138 -2.87 -1.19 18.20
CA LYS A 138 -3.56 -0.07 17.55
C LYS A 138 -3.56 -0.20 16.03
N THR A 139 -2.40 -0.45 15.46
CA THR A 139 -2.22 -0.51 14.01
C THR A 139 -2.46 -1.90 13.44
N LEU A 140 -2.41 -2.94 14.28
CA LEU A 140 -2.43 -4.35 13.91
C LEU A 140 -1.27 -4.75 12.97
N ALA A 141 -0.32 -3.86 12.73
CA ALA A 141 0.89 -4.16 11.99
C ALA A 141 1.86 -4.98 12.84
N ARG A 142 2.59 -5.89 12.21
CA ARG A 142 3.68 -6.61 12.88
C ARG A 142 4.93 -5.72 13.01
N PRO A 143 5.78 -5.96 14.02
CA PRO A 143 7.03 -5.23 14.13
C PRO A 143 8.00 -5.63 13.02
N TRP A 144 8.79 -4.66 12.54
CA TRP A 144 9.92 -4.91 11.66
C TRP A 144 11.22 -4.70 12.42
N ALA A 145 12.16 -5.62 12.23
CA ALA A 145 13.52 -5.45 12.70
C ALA A 145 14.48 -5.32 11.52
N ILE A 146 15.47 -4.45 11.65
CA ILE A 146 16.54 -4.36 10.66
C ILE A 146 17.38 -5.63 10.76
N PRO A 147 17.65 -6.35 9.64
CA PRO A 147 18.49 -7.52 9.66
C PRO A 147 19.86 -7.24 10.28
N GLY A 148 20.28 -8.09 11.21
CA GLY A 148 21.53 -7.92 11.98
C GLY A 148 21.39 -7.15 13.29
N THR A 149 20.19 -6.70 13.67
CA THR A 149 19.95 -6.13 15.00
C THR A 149 20.08 -7.22 16.05
N SER A 150 21.05 -7.06 16.96
CA SER A 150 21.34 -8.05 18.00
C SER A 150 20.14 -8.28 18.92
N GLY A 151 19.83 -9.55 19.19
CA GLY A 151 18.71 -9.95 20.04
C GLY A 151 17.33 -9.91 19.35
N LEU A 152 17.28 -9.56 18.05
CA LEU A 152 16.07 -9.57 17.24
C LEU A 152 16.13 -10.60 16.11
N GLU A 153 17.06 -11.53 16.17
CA GLU A 153 17.20 -12.59 15.18
C GLU A 153 15.96 -13.48 15.18
N HIS A 154 15.35 -13.66 14.01
CA HIS A 154 14.13 -14.43 13.87
C HIS A 154 13.99 -15.01 12.47
N ARG A 155 13.13 -16.00 12.33
CA ARG A 155 12.73 -16.59 11.06
C ARG A 155 11.39 -16.01 10.62
N ILE A 156 11.28 -15.63 9.33
CA ILE A 156 10.02 -15.26 8.71
C ILE A 156 9.48 -16.47 7.95
N GLY A 157 8.25 -16.86 8.24
CA GLY A 157 7.54 -17.93 7.54
C GLY A 157 6.85 -17.45 6.27
N GLY A 158 6.24 -18.37 5.54
CA GLY A 158 5.60 -18.10 4.25
C GLY A 158 4.22 -17.44 4.32
N CYS A 159 3.57 -17.38 5.49
CA CYS A 159 2.26 -16.73 5.67
C CYS A 159 2.37 -15.74 6.81
N LEU A 160 2.26 -14.46 6.50
CA LEU A 160 2.39 -13.38 7.47
C LEU A 160 1.03 -12.87 7.96
N LEU A 161 0.05 -12.79 7.08
CA LEU A 161 -1.31 -12.40 7.46
C LEU A 161 -2.05 -13.59 8.06
N TYR A 162 -2.28 -13.57 9.37
CA TYR A 162 -2.90 -14.65 10.12
C TYR A 162 -4.30 -14.24 10.58
N THR A 163 -5.31 -14.67 9.86
CA THR A 163 -6.71 -14.43 10.25
C THR A 163 -7.40 -15.69 10.78
N SER A 164 -6.83 -16.87 10.51
CA SER A 164 -7.33 -18.16 11.01
C SER A 164 -6.21 -19.20 11.00
N PRO A 165 -6.30 -20.28 11.77
CA PRO A 165 -5.31 -21.36 11.75
C PRO A 165 -5.11 -21.88 10.32
N SER A 166 -3.87 -21.94 9.88
CA SER A 166 -3.54 -22.54 8.61
C SER A 166 -3.86 -24.04 8.65
N PRO A 167 -4.38 -24.66 7.57
CA PRO A 167 -4.54 -26.12 7.49
C PRO A 167 -3.22 -26.88 7.68
N ARG A 168 -2.08 -26.19 7.68
CA ARG A 168 -0.76 -26.79 7.92
C ARG A 168 -0.36 -26.80 9.39
N ASP A 169 -1.16 -26.18 10.27
CA ASP A 169 -0.89 -26.09 11.71
C ASP A 169 -1.72 -27.13 12.51
N SER A 170 -2.41 -28.05 11.80
CA SER A 170 -3.18 -29.18 12.33
C SER A 170 -2.45 -30.50 12.18
#